data_41ae0ace5e7d5fa49aa32e1ba18df241
#
_entry.id   41ae0ace5e7d5fa49aa32e1ba18df241
#
_cell.length_a   1.000
_cell.length_b   1.000
_cell.length_c   1.000
_cell.angle_alpha   90.00
_cell.angle_beta   90.00
_cell.angle_gamma   90.00
#
_symmetry.space_group_name_H-M   'P 1'
#
loop_
_entity.id
_entity.type
_entity.pdbx_description
1 polymer ?
#
loop_
_entity_poly.entity_id
_entity_poly.type
_entity_poly.pdbx_seq_one_letter_code
_entity_poly.pdbx_strand_id
1 'polypeptide(L)'
;MKLLYFAWLRARIGKGEEEMALPPGVRDVAGLLAHLQGLGGSYAEALADLAVVRVAVNRDYVGRDHPLREGDEVAIFPPVTGG
;
A
#
# COMPACT_ATOMS: atom_id res chain seq x y z
N MET A 1 4.14 -6.40 9.72
CA MET A 1 4.31 -5.36 8.71
C MET A 1 3.42 -4.18 9.05
N LYS A 2 3.94 -2.98 8.99
CA LYS A 2 3.17 -1.77 9.27
C LYS A 2 2.79 -1.09 7.96
N LEU A 3 1.50 -0.84 7.77
CA LEU A 3 0.99 -0.13 6.59
C LEU A 3 0.63 1.29 6.99
N LEU A 4 1.06 2.27 6.18
CA LEU A 4 0.74 3.67 6.36
C LEU A 4 0.01 4.16 5.12
N TYR A 5 -1.08 4.89 5.33
CA TYR A 5 -1.89 5.44 4.25
C TYR A 5 -1.90 6.96 4.33
N PHE A 6 -1.76 7.63 3.19
CA PHE A 6 -1.65 9.07 3.15
C PHE A 6 -2.67 9.71 2.20
N ALA A 7 -2.96 10.98 2.47
CA ALA A 7 -3.80 11.83 1.62
C ALA A 7 -5.18 11.20 1.39
N TRP A 8 -5.67 11.23 0.15
CA TRP A 8 -7.02 10.73 -0.12
C TRP A 8 -7.13 9.21 0.07
N LEU A 9 -6.01 8.46 -0.02
CA LEU A 9 -6.02 7.03 0.28
C LEU A 9 -6.39 6.78 1.74
N ARG A 10 -5.82 7.58 2.65
CA ARG A 10 -6.15 7.52 4.07
C ARG A 10 -7.64 7.77 4.29
N ALA A 11 -8.17 8.81 3.65
CA ALA A 11 -9.58 9.17 3.78
C ALA A 11 -10.49 8.06 3.25
N ARG A 12 -10.13 7.47 2.10
CA ARG A 12 -10.93 6.42 1.47
C ARG A 12 -10.91 5.12 2.26
N ILE A 13 -9.74 4.71 2.72
CA ILE A 13 -9.59 3.48 3.50
C ILE A 13 -10.18 3.64 4.90
N GLY A 14 -10.13 4.86 5.44
CA GLY A 14 -10.74 5.14 6.74
C GLY A 14 -9.79 5.01 7.92
N LYS A 15 -8.50 4.83 7.66
CA LYS A 15 -7.48 4.76 8.71
C LYS A 15 -6.14 5.25 8.16
N GLY A 16 -5.28 5.74 9.05
CA GLY A 16 -3.97 6.25 8.66
C GLY A 16 -2.87 5.20 8.72
N GLU A 17 -3.07 4.16 9.52
CA GLU A 17 -2.09 3.08 9.65
C GLU A 17 -2.74 1.83 10.18
N GLU A 18 -2.10 0.69 9.93
CA GLU A 18 -2.52 -0.58 10.52
C GLU A 18 -1.36 -1.56 10.50
N GLU A 19 -1.43 -2.52 11.42
CA GLU A 19 -0.51 -3.64 11.44
C GLU A 19 -1.18 -4.83 10.77
N MET A 20 -0.41 -5.57 9.96
CA MET A 20 -0.86 -6.85 9.46
C MET A 20 0.34 -7.76 9.24
N ALA A 21 0.14 -9.06 9.41
CA ALA A 21 1.15 -10.02 9.04
C ALA A 21 1.30 -10.03 7.53
N LEU A 22 2.51 -10.35 7.04
CA LEU A 22 2.70 -10.52 5.61
C LEU A 22 1.80 -11.68 5.13
N PRO A 23 0.85 -11.42 4.23
CA PRO A 23 -0.10 -12.46 3.85
C PRO A 23 0.61 -13.64 3.14
N PRO A 24 0.12 -14.87 3.32
CA PRO A 24 0.69 -16.01 2.62
C PRO A 24 0.69 -15.79 1.11
N GLY A 25 1.83 -16.08 0.46
CA GLY A 25 1.96 -15.92 -0.98
C GLY A 25 2.30 -14.51 -1.45
N VAL A 26 2.25 -13.53 -0.58
CA VAL A 26 2.65 -12.16 -0.91
C VAL A 26 4.16 -12.04 -0.73
N ARG A 27 4.86 -11.69 -1.80
CA ARG A 27 6.33 -11.61 -1.80
C ARG A 27 6.84 -10.22 -2.14
N ASP A 28 6.02 -9.38 -2.73
CA ASP A 28 6.43 -8.08 -3.22
C ASP A 28 5.30 -7.05 -3.11
N VAL A 29 5.62 -5.83 -3.49
CA VAL A 29 4.67 -4.72 -3.45
C VAL A 29 3.43 -5.00 -4.31
N ALA A 30 3.62 -5.53 -5.52
CA ALA A 30 2.48 -5.86 -6.40
C ALA A 30 1.53 -6.84 -5.73
N GLY A 31 2.07 -7.87 -5.09
CA GLY A 31 1.28 -8.86 -4.38
C GLY A 31 0.52 -8.26 -3.21
N LEU A 32 1.16 -7.35 -2.46
CA LEU A 32 0.49 -6.68 -1.35
C LEU A 32 -0.68 -5.82 -1.84
N LEU A 33 -0.48 -5.05 -2.89
CA LEU A 33 -1.55 -4.21 -3.43
C LEU A 33 -2.71 -5.05 -3.92
N ALA A 34 -2.43 -6.16 -4.61
CA ALA A 34 -3.47 -7.09 -5.04
C ALA A 34 -4.23 -7.69 -3.86
N HIS A 35 -3.50 -8.04 -2.78
CA HIS A 35 -4.11 -8.57 -1.57
C HIS A 35 -5.08 -7.54 -0.96
N LEU A 36 -4.64 -6.29 -0.83
CA LEU A 36 -5.48 -5.23 -0.28
C LEU A 36 -6.72 -4.97 -1.14
N GLN A 37 -6.57 -4.94 -2.46
CA GLN A 37 -7.72 -4.83 -3.36
C GLN A 37 -8.71 -5.97 -3.13
N GLY A 38 -8.19 -7.17 -2.91
CA GLY A 38 -9.01 -8.36 -2.68
C GLY A 38 -9.79 -8.34 -1.37
N LEU A 39 -9.42 -7.48 -0.43
CA LEU A 39 -10.18 -7.32 0.81
C LEU A 39 -11.56 -6.66 0.56
N GLY A 40 -11.73 -6.03 -0.59
CA GLY A 40 -13.00 -5.39 -0.95
C GLY A 40 -13.25 -4.10 -0.20
N GLY A 41 -14.50 -3.61 -0.29
CA GLY A 41 -14.93 -2.42 0.44
C GLY A 41 -14.06 -1.21 0.16
N SER A 42 -13.68 -0.51 1.22
CA SER A 42 -12.90 0.73 1.10
C SER A 42 -11.50 0.50 0.53
N TYR A 43 -10.90 -0.67 0.73
CA TYR A 43 -9.61 -0.99 0.12
C TYR A 43 -9.73 -1.09 -1.40
N ALA A 44 -10.73 -1.81 -1.87
CA ALA A 44 -10.93 -1.96 -3.31
C ALA A 44 -11.23 -0.61 -3.98
N GLU A 45 -12.01 0.24 -3.31
CA GLU A 45 -12.31 1.57 -3.82
C GLU A 45 -11.07 2.46 -3.87
N ALA A 46 -10.30 2.49 -2.78
CA ALA A 46 -9.12 3.32 -2.69
C ALA A 46 -8.04 2.89 -3.68
N LEU A 47 -7.92 1.60 -3.95
CA LEU A 47 -6.88 1.03 -4.78
C LEU A 47 -7.39 0.60 -6.16
N ALA A 48 -8.52 1.14 -6.60
CA ALA A 48 -9.12 0.77 -7.88
C ALA A 48 -8.22 1.09 -9.07
N ASP A 49 -7.48 2.20 -8.99
CA ASP A 49 -6.56 2.60 -10.06
C ASP A 49 -5.13 2.64 -9.50
N LEU A 50 -4.41 1.55 -9.70
CA LEU A 50 -3.04 1.45 -9.19
C LEU A 50 -2.05 2.39 -9.91
N ALA A 51 -2.43 2.93 -11.06
CA ALA A 51 -1.57 3.87 -11.77
C ALA A 51 -1.35 5.16 -10.98
N VAL A 52 -2.28 5.50 -10.09
CA VAL A 52 -2.19 6.69 -9.25
C VAL A 52 -1.77 6.37 -7.82
N VAL A 53 -1.13 5.22 -7.62
CA VAL A 53 -0.67 4.78 -6.31
C VAL A 53 0.84 4.62 -6.33
N ARG A 54 1.49 5.13 -5.29
CA ARG A 54 2.94 5.01 -5.10
C ARG A 54 3.22 4.34 -3.77
N VAL A 55 4.37 3.70 -3.67
CA VAL A 55 4.73 2.93 -2.47
C VAL A 55 6.16 3.26 -2.06
N ALA A 56 6.36 3.37 -0.75
CA ALA A 56 7.69 3.43 -0.16
C ALA A 56 7.80 2.30 0.87
N VAL A 57 8.91 1.60 0.85
CA VAL A 57 9.19 0.54 1.82
C VAL A 57 10.37 1.00 2.67
N ASN A 58 10.17 1.04 3.99
CA ASN A 58 11.17 1.52 4.93
C ASN A 58 11.70 2.90 4.51
N ARG A 59 10.79 3.78 4.05
CA ARG A 59 11.04 5.16 3.64
C ARG A 59 11.77 5.34 2.31
N ASP A 60 11.95 4.25 1.55
CA ASP A 60 12.52 4.32 0.22
C ASP A 60 11.44 4.11 -0.83
N TYR A 61 11.37 4.97 -1.81
CA TYR A 61 10.45 4.82 -2.93
C TYR A 61 10.87 3.60 -3.75
N VAL A 62 9.91 2.74 -4.04
CA VAL A 62 10.19 1.47 -4.70
C VAL A 62 9.17 1.17 -5.79
N GLY A 63 9.54 0.27 -6.68
CA GLY A 63 8.64 -0.23 -7.70
C GLY A 63 7.81 -1.41 -7.21
N ARG A 64 6.95 -1.90 -8.09
CA ARG A 64 6.01 -2.99 -7.77
C ARG A 64 6.70 -4.32 -7.50
N ASP A 65 7.89 -4.51 -8.02
CA ASP A 65 8.66 -5.74 -7.87
C ASP A 65 9.54 -5.78 -6.63
N HIS A 66 9.51 -4.72 -5.83
CA HIS A 66 10.32 -4.67 -4.62
C HIS A 66 9.87 -5.74 -3.63
N PRO A 67 10.80 -6.56 -3.10
CA PRO A 67 10.43 -7.63 -2.17
C PRO A 67 9.98 -7.09 -0.83
N LEU A 68 9.06 -7.81 -0.19
CA LEU A 68 8.56 -7.48 1.15
C LEU A 68 8.90 -8.58 2.13
N ARG A 69 9.13 -8.18 3.37
CA ARG A 69 9.42 -9.09 4.49
C ARG A 69 8.60 -8.68 5.70
N GLU A 70 8.43 -9.62 6.63
CA GLU A 70 7.86 -9.29 7.92
C GLU A 70 8.68 -8.18 8.58
N GLY A 71 7.99 -7.28 9.25
CA GLY A 71 8.64 -6.16 9.92
C GLY A 71 8.83 -4.91 9.06
N ASP A 72 8.59 -5.01 7.75
CA ASP A 72 8.71 -3.83 6.89
C ASP A 72 7.62 -2.80 7.20
N GLU A 73 7.99 -1.53 6.97
CA GLU A 73 7.04 -0.42 6.99
C GLU A 73 6.72 -0.06 5.54
N VAL A 74 5.46 -0.14 5.17
CA VAL A 74 5.01 0.11 3.80
C VAL A 74 4.09 1.32 3.77
N ALA A 75 4.51 2.38 3.13
CA ALA A 75 3.71 3.59 2.96
C ALA A 75 3.05 3.58 1.58
N ILE A 76 1.76 3.84 1.54
CA ILE A 76 0.98 3.89 0.31
C ILE A 76 0.40 5.29 0.18
N PHE A 77 0.68 5.95 -0.93
CA PHE A 77 0.36 7.36 -1.11
C PHE A 77 0.10 7.67 -2.58
N PRO A 78 -0.62 8.76 -2.88
CA PRO A 78 -0.82 9.19 -4.26
C PRO A 78 0.45 9.83 -4.80
N PRO A 79 0.59 9.92 -6.14
CA PRO A 79 1.74 10.62 -6.72
C PRO A 79 1.77 12.06 -6.25
N VAL A 80 2.97 12.56 -5.98
CA VAL A 80 3.15 13.97 -5.67
C VAL A 80 3.04 14.72 -6.99
N THR A 81 2.03 15.55 -7.12
CA THR A 81 1.97 16.46 -8.26
C THR A 81 3.00 17.55 -7.99
N GLY A 82 4.04 17.55 -8.79
CA GLY A 82 5.09 18.55 -8.68
C GLY A 82 4.49 19.94 -8.78
N GLY A 83 4.41 20.50 -7.69
CA GLY A 83 3.77 21.78 -7.64
C GLY A 83 4.68 22.89 -7.54
#